data_d897f97c7ef0e69895c4bb9b74ed45e3
#
_entry.id   d897f97c7ef0e69895c4bb9b74ed45e3
#
_cell.length_a   1.000
_cell.length_b   1.000
_cell.length_c   1.000
_cell.angle_alpha   90.00
_cell.angle_beta   90.00
_cell.angle_gamma   90.00
#
_symmetry.space_group_name_H-M   'P 1'
#
loop_
_entity.id
_entity.type
_entity.pdbx_description
1 polymer ?
#
loop_
_entity_poly.entity_id
_entity_poly.type
_entity_poly.pdbx_seq_one_letter_code
_entity_poly.pdbx_strand_id
1 'polypeptide(L)'
;MKILHTGDLHLGREYKTVGSSVADVYRQARLDALDNIIRIAGNENCDYVVIAGDLFDSHNPPATLISTVCEALNKFPCPVLVLPGNHDYCQKDDKLWAMVKSMIDDTKIKILDQCEAYNMGNIMFYACPCNDRYSDHNQLAWLKNNLALDPKKINIGIAHGAIEGLSFDNAGKYYFMEIRELEELGMDLWLLGHTHIPYPADDIIRGQRIFNAGTHQQTDISDNSKGSVFVIDIDDNKNVTARKICTGTIAFIRKELILVHGKSLQEALEEIVNSLDDPKHTTLRLIISGFASAEEYENREKIYDRISKDILFFDPKDFDLQPEFTAEMIDAETAEGTPENALLKGYLKNPELLNLAMDLVRSCSKGEK
;
A
#
# COMPACT_ATOMS: atom_id res chain seq x y z
N MET A 1 -5.48 27.22 -11.39
CA MET A 1 -4.50 26.84 -10.35
C MET A 1 -4.41 25.32 -10.31
N LYS A 2 -3.19 24.79 -10.18
CA LYS A 2 -2.95 23.35 -10.21
C LYS A 2 -2.21 22.89 -8.97
N ILE A 3 -2.76 21.89 -8.26
CA ILE A 3 -2.19 21.32 -7.03
C ILE A 3 -1.86 19.85 -7.27
N LEU A 4 -0.65 19.43 -6.90
CA LEU A 4 -0.33 18.02 -6.73
C LEU A 4 -0.63 17.63 -5.29
N HIS A 5 -1.50 16.65 -5.08
CA HIS A 5 -1.89 16.13 -3.78
C HIS A 5 -1.36 14.71 -3.59
N THR A 6 -0.63 14.52 -2.51
CA THR A 6 -0.09 13.23 -2.03
C THR A 6 -0.15 13.15 -0.51
N GLY A 7 0.07 11.98 0.05
CA GLY A 7 0.15 11.72 1.49
C GLY A 7 0.65 10.30 1.74
N ASP A 8 0.73 9.88 2.99
CA ASP A 8 1.04 8.52 3.40
C ASP A 8 2.33 7.98 2.74
N LEU A 9 3.38 8.84 2.71
CA LEU A 9 4.64 8.47 2.09
C LEU A 9 5.39 7.42 2.91
N HIS A 10 5.23 7.43 4.24
CA HIS A 10 5.85 6.48 5.17
C HIS A 10 7.31 6.19 4.84
N LEU A 11 8.10 7.24 4.61
CA LEU A 11 9.53 7.11 4.33
C LEU A 11 10.23 6.55 5.56
N GLY A 12 11.05 5.52 5.35
CA GLY A 12 11.70 4.78 6.42
C GLY A 12 10.91 3.58 6.96
N ARG A 13 9.80 3.18 6.30
CA ARG A 13 9.01 2.02 6.68
C ARG A 13 9.87 0.77 6.81
N GLU A 14 9.69 0.04 7.91
CA GLU A 14 10.33 -1.23 8.16
C GLU A 14 9.53 -2.39 7.55
N TYR A 15 10.20 -3.24 6.78
CA TYR A 15 9.61 -4.44 6.17
C TYR A 15 10.14 -5.69 6.87
N LYS A 16 9.61 -5.99 8.08
CA LYS A 16 10.12 -7.07 8.96
C LYS A 16 9.84 -8.49 8.46
N THR A 17 8.92 -8.64 7.52
CA THR A 17 8.46 -9.96 7.02
C THR A 17 9.27 -10.50 5.85
N VAL A 18 10.22 -9.73 5.34
CA VAL A 18 11.07 -10.10 4.21
C VAL A 18 12.55 -9.97 4.58
N GLY A 19 13.44 -10.61 3.82
CA GLY A 19 14.88 -10.51 4.01
C GLY A 19 15.40 -9.06 3.85
N SER A 20 16.52 -8.73 4.49
CA SER A 20 17.04 -7.36 4.51
C SER A 20 17.27 -6.77 3.11
N SER A 21 17.77 -7.57 2.16
CA SER A 21 18.00 -7.12 0.77
C SER A 21 16.72 -6.69 0.07
N VAL A 22 15.62 -7.45 0.24
CA VAL A 22 14.30 -7.10 -0.32
C VAL A 22 13.72 -5.89 0.39
N ALA A 23 13.86 -5.81 1.71
CA ALA A 23 13.43 -4.66 2.50
C ALA A 23 14.13 -3.36 2.06
N ASP A 24 15.43 -3.44 1.71
CA ASP A 24 16.18 -2.29 1.18
C ASP A 24 15.61 -1.83 -0.17
N VAL A 25 15.27 -2.77 -1.06
CA VAL A 25 14.63 -2.45 -2.35
C VAL A 25 13.28 -1.78 -2.13
N TYR A 26 12.46 -2.25 -1.18
CA TYR A 26 11.17 -1.63 -0.89
C TYR A 26 11.32 -0.22 -0.31
N ARG A 27 12.31 0.02 0.56
CA ARG A 27 12.61 1.36 1.09
C ARG A 27 13.07 2.30 -0.02
N GLN A 28 13.95 1.82 -0.91
CA GLN A 28 14.41 2.61 -2.05
C GLN A 28 13.27 2.95 -3.01
N ALA A 29 12.38 2.01 -3.29
CA ALA A 29 11.21 2.25 -4.14
C ALA A 29 10.31 3.40 -3.64
N ARG A 30 10.19 3.59 -2.32
CA ARG A 30 9.45 4.74 -1.77
C ARG A 30 10.16 6.07 -2.02
N LEU A 31 11.49 6.08 -1.99
CA LEU A 31 12.28 7.28 -2.36
C LEU A 31 12.22 7.55 -3.86
N ASP A 32 12.30 6.51 -4.68
CA ASP A 32 12.17 6.62 -6.15
C ASP A 32 10.78 7.14 -6.55
N ALA A 33 9.74 6.71 -5.83
CA ALA A 33 8.38 7.22 -6.03
C ALA A 33 8.26 8.70 -5.61
N LEU A 34 8.98 9.16 -4.58
CA LEU A 34 9.08 10.59 -4.24
C LEU A 34 9.77 11.38 -5.36
N ASP A 35 10.84 10.87 -5.94
CA ASP A 35 11.49 11.49 -7.12
C ASP A 35 10.53 11.56 -8.33
N ASN A 36 9.67 10.52 -8.52
CA ASN A 36 8.61 10.57 -9.51
C ASN A 36 7.60 11.69 -9.25
N ILE A 37 7.22 11.92 -7.99
CA ILE A 37 6.32 13.02 -7.59
C ILE A 37 6.94 14.37 -7.95
N ILE A 38 8.22 14.58 -7.63
CA ILE A 38 8.95 15.81 -7.97
C ILE A 38 8.92 16.07 -9.48
N ARG A 39 9.19 15.03 -10.29
CA ARG A 39 9.16 15.10 -11.75
C ARG A 39 7.75 15.39 -12.29
N ILE A 40 6.72 14.76 -11.71
CA ILE A 40 5.32 15.03 -12.09
C ILE A 40 4.95 16.48 -11.78
N ALA A 41 5.28 16.99 -10.61
CA ALA A 41 5.00 18.39 -10.23
C ALA A 41 5.57 19.38 -11.25
N GLY A 42 6.81 19.11 -11.75
CA GLY A 42 7.44 19.93 -12.78
C GLY A 42 6.78 19.79 -14.15
N ASN A 43 6.55 18.56 -14.61
CA ASN A 43 5.96 18.29 -15.93
C ASN A 43 4.54 18.84 -16.06
N GLU A 44 3.77 18.78 -14.96
CA GLU A 44 2.40 19.28 -14.91
C GLU A 44 2.32 20.79 -14.66
N ASN A 45 3.45 21.45 -14.35
CA ASN A 45 3.52 22.86 -13.95
C ASN A 45 2.58 23.14 -12.78
N CYS A 46 2.72 22.36 -11.70
CA CYS A 46 1.91 22.55 -10.50
C CYS A 46 2.28 23.86 -9.79
N ASP A 47 1.26 24.58 -9.32
CA ASP A 47 1.44 25.80 -8.52
C ASP A 47 1.83 25.47 -7.08
N TYR A 48 1.33 24.34 -6.57
CA TYR A 48 1.58 23.83 -5.21
C TYR A 48 1.68 22.31 -5.19
N VAL A 49 2.44 21.80 -4.21
CA VAL A 49 2.41 20.40 -3.78
C VAL A 49 1.90 20.34 -2.34
N VAL A 50 0.96 19.46 -2.06
CA VAL A 50 0.45 19.20 -0.71
C VAL A 50 0.73 17.75 -0.33
N ILE A 51 1.46 17.56 0.78
CA ILE A 51 1.70 16.27 1.42
C ILE A 51 0.80 16.22 2.67
N ALA A 52 -0.28 15.46 2.59
CA ALA A 52 -1.34 15.42 3.59
C ALA A 52 -1.09 14.36 4.68
N GLY A 53 0.01 14.49 5.39
CA GLY A 53 0.39 13.65 6.53
C GLY A 53 1.26 12.44 6.19
N ASP A 54 1.83 11.87 7.24
CA ASP A 54 2.64 10.65 7.22
C ASP A 54 3.77 10.69 6.18
N LEU A 55 4.57 11.77 6.21
CA LEU A 55 5.80 11.87 5.44
C LEU A 55 6.80 10.80 5.88
N PHE A 56 6.95 10.60 7.20
CA PHE A 56 7.79 9.55 7.80
C PHE A 56 6.94 8.43 8.42
N ASP A 57 7.43 7.19 8.37
CA ASP A 57 6.75 6.03 8.98
C ASP A 57 6.81 6.00 10.51
N SER A 58 7.65 6.85 11.09
CA SER A 58 7.89 6.91 12.54
C SER A 58 8.20 8.33 12.97
N HIS A 59 7.80 8.66 14.20
CA HIS A 59 8.14 9.94 14.84
C HIS A 59 9.66 10.09 15.17
N ASN A 60 10.43 9.01 15.10
CA ASN A 60 11.88 9.02 15.34
C ASN A 60 12.66 8.38 14.18
N PRO A 61 12.61 8.94 12.96
CA PRO A 61 13.39 8.43 11.85
C PRO A 61 14.89 8.72 12.04
N PRO A 62 15.79 7.92 11.46
CA PRO A 62 17.22 8.21 11.49
C PRO A 62 17.55 9.57 10.86
N ALA A 63 18.51 10.31 11.42
CA ALA A 63 18.92 11.63 10.94
C ALA A 63 19.36 11.62 9.46
N THR A 64 19.99 10.53 9.00
CA THR A 64 20.36 10.34 7.59
C THR A 64 19.15 10.31 6.68
N LEU A 65 18.04 9.65 7.10
CA LEU A 65 16.80 9.63 6.34
C LEU A 65 16.17 11.02 6.29
N ILE A 66 16.15 11.74 7.43
CA ILE A 66 15.63 13.13 7.48
C ILE A 66 16.39 14.01 6.47
N SER A 67 17.73 13.93 6.46
CA SER A 67 18.55 14.69 5.50
C SER A 67 18.18 14.34 4.04
N THR A 68 18.12 13.06 3.71
CA THR A 68 17.77 12.58 2.35
C THR A 68 16.40 13.11 1.92
N VAL A 69 15.41 13.07 2.82
CA VAL A 69 14.04 13.54 2.53
C VAL A 69 14.01 15.05 2.37
N CYS A 70 14.68 15.82 3.24
CA CYS A 70 14.77 17.28 3.12
C CYS A 70 15.46 17.70 1.82
N GLU A 71 16.53 17.00 1.41
CA GLU A 71 17.19 17.22 0.12
C GLU A 71 16.24 16.96 -1.06
N ALA A 72 15.41 15.92 -0.99
CA ALA A 72 14.40 15.65 -2.00
C ALA A 72 13.31 16.73 -2.02
N LEU A 73 12.78 17.14 -0.86
CA LEU A 73 11.78 18.21 -0.77
C LEU A 73 12.29 19.53 -1.37
N ASN A 74 13.56 19.87 -1.14
CA ASN A 74 14.16 21.10 -1.69
C ASN A 74 14.26 21.11 -3.23
N LYS A 75 14.14 19.95 -3.91
CA LYS A 75 14.14 19.82 -5.37
C LYS A 75 12.80 20.15 -6.03
N PHE A 76 11.70 20.22 -5.28
CA PHE A 76 10.40 20.54 -5.88
C PHE A 76 10.45 21.88 -6.63
N PRO A 77 9.83 21.98 -7.83
CA PRO A 77 9.87 23.18 -8.66
C PRO A 77 8.92 24.30 -8.17
N CYS A 78 8.02 24.00 -7.25
CA CYS A 78 6.99 24.90 -6.73
C CYS A 78 6.89 24.79 -5.20
N PRO A 79 6.14 25.71 -4.53
CA PRO A 79 5.90 25.63 -3.10
C PRO A 79 5.31 24.30 -2.64
N VAL A 80 5.81 23.78 -1.50
CA VAL A 80 5.39 22.52 -0.88
C VAL A 80 4.80 22.79 0.49
N LEU A 81 3.62 22.24 0.75
CA LEU A 81 2.95 22.27 2.03
C LEU A 81 2.98 20.85 2.62
N VAL A 82 3.55 20.70 3.81
CA VAL A 82 3.67 19.39 4.49
C VAL A 82 2.88 19.43 5.79
N LEU A 83 1.86 18.60 5.89
CA LEU A 83 1.08 18.41 7.10
C LEU A 83 1.64 17.25 7.91
N PRO A 84 1.89 17.33 9.22
CA PRO A 84 2.13 16.18 10.07
C PRO A 84 0.93 15.23 10.15
N GLY A 85 1.17 13.92 9.93
CA GLY A 85 0.19 12.87 10.11
C GLY A 85 0.28 12.21 11.48
N ASN A 86 -0.32 11.03 11.64
CA ASN A 86 -0.33 10.35 12.94
C ASN A 86 0.93 9.49 13.20
N HIS A 87 1.72 9.17 12.18
CA HIS A 87 3.01 8.50 12.34
C HIS A 87 4.15 9.48 12.67
N ASP A 88 4.08 10.68 12.14
CA ASP A 88 5.04 11.76 12.32
C ASP A 88 4.42 13.01 12.96
N TYR A 89 3.43 12.79 13.86
CA TYR A 89 2.64 13.82 14.54
C TYR A 89 3.52 14.93 15.14
N CYS A 90 2.96 16.14 15.28
CA CYS A 90 3.68 17.29 15.81
C CYS A 90 3.21 17.68 17.20
N GLN A 91 4.13 17.68 18.16
CA GLN A 91 3.90 18.14 19.51
C GLN A 91 4.64 19.47 19.78
N LYS A 92 4.35 20.08 20.93
CA LYS A 92 5.11 21.24 21.38
C LYS A 92 6.59 20.86 21.57
N ASP A 93 7.49 21.67 21.03
CA ASP A 93 8.95 21.46 21.10
C ASP A 93 9.40 20.16 20.41
N ASP A 94 8.74 19.80 19.32
CA ASP A 94 8.98 18.59 18.54
C ASP A 94 10.37 18.57 17.88
N LYS A 95 11.13 17.50 18.18
CA LYS A 95 12.51 17.37 17.68
C LYS A 95 12.59 17.01 16.19
N LEU A 96 11.66 16.16 15.71
CA LEU A 96 11.63 15.77 14.30
C LEU A 96 11.37 16.99 13.43
N TRP A 97 10.27 17.70 13.71
CA TRP A 97 9.88 18.84 12.88
C TRP A 97 10.81 20.03 13.05
N ALA A 98 11.42 20.23 14.23
CA ALA A 98 12.48 21.20 14.40
C ALA A 98 13.71 20.91 13.52
N MET A 99 14.12 19.62 13.44
CA MET A 99 15.22 19.19 12.57
C MET A 99 14.87 19.35 11.08
N VAL A 100 13.66 18.92 10.67
CA VAL A 100 13.19 19.13 9.29
C VAL A 100 13.22 20.62 8.92
N LYS A 101 12.64 21.50 9.75
CA LYS A 101 12.62 22.94 9.52
C LYS A 101 14.02 23.55 9.41
N SER A 102 15.04 22.96 10.05
CA SER A 102 16.42 23.45 9.96
C SER A 102 17.13 23.06 8.64
N MET A 103 16.58 22.10 7.86
CA MET A 103 17.20 21.54 6.67
C MET A 103 16.48 21.88 5.36
N ILE A 104 15.26 22.40 5.44
CA ILE A 104 14.46 22.77 4.26
C ILE A 104 14.62 24.25 3.91
N ASP A 105 14.34 24.60 2.66
CA ASP A 105 14.18 25.98 2.21
C ASP A 105 12.81 26.51 2.65
N ASP A 106 12.77 27.26 3.75
CA ASP A 106 11.55 27.79 4.38
C ASP A 106 10.82 28.84 3.52
N THR A 107 11.48 29.37 2.50
CA THR A 107 10.85 30.28 1.52
C THR A 107 9.97 29.49 0.53
N LYS A 108 10.18 28.18 0.39
CA LYS A 108 9.50 27.31 -0.55
C LYS A 108 8.70 26.22 0.13
N ILE A 109 9.19 25.71 1.25
CA ILE A 109 8.56 24.58 1.95
C ILE A 109 7.97 25.05 3.27
N LYS A 110 6.67 24.82 3.45
CA LYS A 110 5.96 25.18 4.68
C LYS A 110 5.49 23.92 5.42
N ILE A 111 5.93 23.74 6.65
CA ILE A 111 5.40 22.74 7.57
C ILE A 111 4.15 23.30 8.25
N LEU A 112 3.02 22.62 8.05
CA LEU A 112 1.72 23.01 8.57
C LEU A 112 1.50 22.34 9.94
N ASP A 113 2.29 22.68 10.94
CA ASP A 113 2.33 22.01 12.25
C ASP A 113 1.42 22.65 13.30
N GLN A 114 0.61 23.63 12.90
CA GLN A 114 -0.39 24.25 13.77
C GLN A 114 -1.77 24.23 13.14
N CYS A 115 -2.81 24.14 13.99
CA CYS A 115 -4.20 24.34 13.58
C CYS A 115 -4.43 25.83 13.29
N GLU A 116 -4.09 26.25 12.09
CA GLU A 116 -4.20 27.65 11.65
C GLU A 116 -4.50 27.79 10.16
N ALA A 117 -4.83 29.01 9.73
CA ALA A 117 -5.07 29.36 8.34
C ALA A 117 -3.85 30.04 7.72
N TYR A 118 -3.34 29.48 6.63
CA TYR A 118 -2.18 29.96 5.90
C TYR A 118 -2.60 30.73 4.64
N ASN A 119 -2.31 32.01 4.61
CA ASN A 119 -2.64 32.87 3.49
C ASN A 119 -1.53 32.82 2.41
N MET A 120 -1.87 32.26 1.24
CA MET A 120 -0.97 32.12 0.09
C MET A 120 -1.54 32.88 -1.12
N GLY A 121 -1.64 34.22 -1.01
CA GLY A 121 -2.17 35.07 -2.08
C GLY A 121 -3.70 34.91 -2.24
N ASN A 122 -4.15 34.33 -3.34
CA ASN A 122 -5.58 34.10 -3.62
C ASN A 122 -6.12 32.78 -3.02
N ILE A 123 -5.29 32.09 -2.22
CA ILE A 123 -5.66 30.82 -1.56
C ILE A 123 -5.54 30.97 -0.05
N MET A 124 -6.44 30.31 0.66
CA MET A 124 -6.35 30.07 2.09
C MET A 124 -6.28 28.57 2.33
N PHE A 125 -5.19 28.11 2.92
CA PHE A 125 -5.06 26.72 3.39
C PHE A 125 -5.38 26.64 4.87
N TYR A 126 -6.24 25.73 5.25
CA TYR A 126 -6.65 25.50 6.64
C TYR A 126 -6.10 24.15 7.09
N ALA A 127 -5.11 24.19 7.97
CA ALA A 127 -4.38 23.00 8.37
C ALA A 127 -4.94 22.35 9.64
N CYS A 128 -5.08 21.03 9.60
CA CYS A 128 -5.52 20.17 10.71
C CYS A 128 -4.49 19.07 10.95
N PRO A 129 -3.28 19.39 11.47
CA PRO A 129 -2.23 18.40 11.69
C PRO A 129 -2.57 17.46 12.85
N CYS A 130 -2.02 16.24 12.83
CA CYS A 130 -2.05 15.35 13.98
C CYS A 130 -1.08 15.84 15.05
N ASN A 131 -1.52 15.82 16.31
CA ASN A 131 -0.73 16.19 17.49
C ASN A 131 -0.39 15.01 18.40
N ASP A 132 -0.87 13.81 18.05
CA ASP A 132 -0.57 12.54 18.70
C ASP A 132 -0.70 11.41 17.69
N ARG A 133 -0.22 10.22 18.08
CA ARG A 133 -0.36 9.00 17.25
C ARG A 133 -1.81 8.52 17.17
N TYR A 134 -2.57 8.72 18.23
CA TYR A 134 -3.97 8.28 18.34
C TYR A 134 -4.81 9.40 18.92
N SER A 135 -6.01 9.60 18.39
CA SER A 135 -6.99 10.52 18.94
C SER A 135 -8.40 10.07 18.58
N ASP A 136 -9.30 10.10 19.53
CA ASP A 136 -10.74 9.91 19.36
C ASP A 136 -11.46 11.19 18.87
N HIS A 137 -10.72 12.29 18.74
CA HIS A 137 -11.19 13.57 18.22
C HIS A 137 -10.37 13.98 17.01
N ASN A 138 -11.05 14.40 15.95
CA ASN A 138 -10.38 15.00 14.81
C ASN A 138 -10.00 16.46 15.06
N GLN A 139 -9.10 17.00 14.24
CA GLN A 139 -8.64 18.37 14.39
C GLN A 139 -9.56 19.41 13.70
N LEU A 140 -10.74 19.02 13.19
CA LEU A 140 -11.67 19.94 12.53
C LEU A 140 -12.39 20.86 13.54
N ALA A 141 -12.35 20.54 14.84
CA ALA A 141 -13.02 21.30 15.89
C ALA A 141 -12.55 22.78 15.95
N TRP A 142 -11.27 23.07 15.62
CA TRP A 142 -10.79 24.44 15.62
C TRP A 142 -11.43 25.26 14.48
N LEU A 143 -11.73 24.64 13.34
CA LEU A 143 -12.43 25.29 12.23
C LEU A 143 -13.85 25.67 12.63
N LYS A 144 -14.60 24.76 13.25
CA LYS A 144 -15.98 25.03 13.68
C LYS A 144 -16.12 26.26 14.55
N ASN A 145 -15.09 26.54 15.35
CA ASN A 145 -15.09 27.69 16.29
C ASN A 145 -14.48 28.98 15.70
N ASN A 146 -13.63 28.88 14.67
CA ASN A 146 -12.81 29.98 14.21
C ASN A 146 -12.91 30.21 12.69
N LEU A 147 -13.80 29.49 11.97
CA LEU A 147 -13.85 29.53 10.54
C LEU A 147 -14.42 30.85 10.02
N ALA A 148 -13.61 31.58 9.28
CA ALA A 148 -14.03 32.73 8.50
C ALA A 148 -13.53 32.53 7.07
N LEU A 149 -14.36 31.85 6.23
CA LEU A 149 -14.03 31.66 4.82
C LEU A 149 -14.01 33.02 4.10
N ASP A 150 -12.94 33.29 3.37
CA ASP A 150 -12.91 34.44 2.45
C ASP A 150 -13.54 34.03 1.11
N PRO A 151 -14.73 34.56 0.76
CA PRO A 151 -15.42 34.16 -0.46
C PRO A 151 -14.67 34.55 -1.74
N LYS A 152 -13.72 35.50 -1.64
CA LYS A 152 -12.88 35.96 -2.76
C LYS A 152 -11.68 35.06 -3.00
N LYS A 153 -11.39 34.16 -2.06
CA LYS A 153 -10.26 33.24 -2.15
C LYS A 153 -10.75 31.80 -2.38
N ILE A 154 -9.84 30.96 -2.82
CA ILE A 154 -10.03 29.52 -2.80
C ILE A 154 -9.69 29.01 -1.40
N ASN A 155 -10.63 28.38 -0.73
CA ASN A 155 -10.50 27.87 0.65
C ASN A 155 -10.27 26.37 0.63
N ILE A 156 -9.10 25.92 1.06
CA ILE A 156 -8.68 24.51 1.00
C ILE A 156 -8.38 24.00 2.40
N GLY A 157 -9.10 22.95 2.82
CA GLY A 157 -8.82 22.22 4.04
C GLY A 157 -7.78 21.14 3.79
N ILE A 158 -6.82 20.99 4.73
CA ILE A 158 -5.83 19.90 4.71
C ILE A 158 -5.91 19.19 6.06
N ALA A 159 -6.20 17.88 6.07
CA ALA A 159 -6.31 17.10 7.29
C ALA A 159 -5.74 15.68 7.10
N HIS A 160 -5.47 15.01 8.23
CA HIS A 160 -5.01 13.63 8.22
C HIS A 160 -5.79 12.82 9.27
N GLY A 161 -6.44 11.74 8.82
CA GLY A 161 -7.24 10.87 9.69
C GLY A 161 -8.17 9.94 8.91
N ALA A 162 -8.79 9.03 9.64
CA ALA A 162 -9.73 8.07 9.09
C ALA A 162 -10.99 8.78 8.55
N ILE A 163 -11.49 8.31 7.41
CA ILE A 163 -12.63 8.89 6.71
C ILE A 163 -13.78 7.89 6.71
N GLU A 164 -14.97 8.35 7.00
CA GLU A 164 -16.21 7.57 6.93
C GLU A 164 -16.34 6.83 5.60
N GLY A 165 -16.60 5.51 5.69
CA GLY A 165 -16.80 4.64 4.52
C GLY A 165 -15.54 4.26 3.73
N LEU A 166 -14.37 4.84 4.05
CA LEU A 166 -13.09 4.52 3.41
C LEU A 166 -12.14 3.76 4.33
N SER A 167 -12.11 4.13 5.61
CA SER A 167 -11.17 3.56 6.59
C SER A 167 -11.87 2.61 7.55
N PHE A 168 -11.23 1.47 7.85
CA PHE A 168 -11.66 0.60 8.95
C PHE A 168 -11.10 1.14 10.27
N ASP A 169 -11.79 2.08 10.90
CA ASP A 169 -11.49 2.57 12.25
C ASP A 169 -12.64 2.24 13.21
N ASN A 170 -12.79 0.95 13.53
CA ASN A 170 -13.84 0.47 14.43
C ASN A 170 -13.75 1.03 15.84
N ALA A 171 -12.64 1.63 16.24
CA ALA A 171 -12.40 2.18 17.57
C ALA A 171 -12.46 3.71 17.61
N GLY A 172 -12.60 4.38 16.44
CA GLY A 172 -12.60 5.85 16.32
C GLY A 172 -11.33 6.50 16.88
N LYS A 173 -10.15 5.87 16.69
CA LYS A 173 -8.89 6.30 17.32
C LYS A 173 -7.92 7.03 16.38
N TYR A 174 -8.31 7.21 15.12
CA TYR A 174 -7.43 7.79 14.12
C TYR A 174 -8.01 9.07 13.53
N TYR A 175 -8.36 10.06 14.40
CA TYR A 175 -8.86 11.37 13.95
C TYR A 175 -10.04 11.26 12.99
N PHE A 176 -11.00 10.39 13.30
CA PHE A 176 -12.11 10.03 12.43
C PHE A 176 -12.91 11.27 11.97
N MET A 177 -13.19 11.34 10.67
CA MET A 177 -13.92 12.42 10.02
C MET A 177 -15.13 11.87 9.26
N GLU A 178 -16.30 12.44 9.49
CA GLU A 178 -17.49 12.16 8.71
C GLU A 178 -17.50 13.01 7.42
N ILE A 179 -17.96 12.42 6.32
CA ILE A 179 -18.08 13.15 5.02
C ILE A 179 -18.96 14.38 5.19
N ARG A 180 -20.07 14.23 5.89
CA ARG A 180 -21.00 15.33 6.18
C ARG A 180 -20.33 16.48 6.97
N GLU A 181 -19.47 16.17 7.92
CA GLU A 181 -18.73 17.15 8.69
C GLU A 181 -17.82 18.01 7.80
N LEU A 182 -17.14 17.37 6.84
CA LEU A 182 -16.28 18.04 5.86
C LEU A 182 -17.11 18.95 4.93
N GLU A 183 -18.26 18.49 4.47
CA GLU A 183 -19.16 19.25 3.61
C GLU A 183 -19.76 20.49 4.31
N GLU A 184 -20.18 20.35 5.58
CA GLU A 184 -20.76 21.44 6.38
C GLU A 184 -19.78 22.58 6.64
N LEU A 185 -18.47 22.32 6.63
CA LEU A 185 -17.43 23.34 6.75
C LEU A 185 -17.28 24.25 5.50
N GLY A 186 -17.87 23.88 4.36
CA GLY A 186 -18.00 24.72 3.18
C GLY A 186 -16.70 25.06 2.47
N MET A 187 -15.65 24.26 2.62
CA MET A 187 -14.38 24.40 1.88
C MET A 187 -14.59 24.19 0.37
N ASP A 188 -13.83 24.87 -0.43
CA ASP A 188 -13.82 24.68 -1.88
C ASP A 188 -13.17 23.35 -2.26
N LEU A 189 -12.22 22.87 -1.43
CA LEU A 189 -11.51 21.59 -1.61
C LEU A 189 -11.02 21.06 -0.27
N TRP A 190 -11.05 19.73 -0.10
CA TRP A 190 -10.39 18.99 0.98
C TRP A 190 -9.29 18.09 0.43
N LEU A 191 -8.10 18.17 1.03
CA LEU A 191 -6.93 17.34 0.74
C LEU A 191 -6.60 16.52 1.98
N LEU A 192 -6.91 15.22 1.93
CA LEU A 192 -6.85 14.32 3.08
C LEU A 192 -5.78 13.24 2.89
N GLY A 193 -5.30 12.67 3.99
CA GLY A 193 -4.43 11.50 4.06
C GLY A 193 -4.85 10.55 5.17
N HIS A 194 -4.07 9.51 5.44
CA HIS A 194 -4.24 8.41 6.40
C HIS A 194 -4.74 7.10 5.79
N THR A 195 -5.71 7.14 4.91
CA THR A 195 -6.19 5.92 4.26
C THR A 195 -5.35 5.67 3.01
N HIS A 196 -4.69 4.52 2.92
CA HIS A 196 -3.81 4.21 1.78
C HIS A 196 -4.58 3.94 0.47
N ILE A 197 -5.89 4.13 0.48
CA ILE A 197 -6.77 3.96 -0.68
C ILE A 197 -7.06 5.35 -1.26
N PRO A 198 -6.70 5.62 -2.53
CA PRO A 198 -7.03 6.90 -3.16
C PRO A 198 -8.54 7.06 -3.32
N TYR A 199 -9.04 8.25 -2.98
CA TYR A 199 -10.44 8.62 -3.17
C TYR A 199 -10.54 10.03 -3.79
N PRO A 200 -11.34 10.18 -4.86
CA PRO A 200 -12.11 9.15 -5.59
C PRO A 200 -11.24 8.09 -6.26
N ALA A 201 -11.83 6.93 -6.57
CA ALA A 201 -11.12 5.81 -7.19
C ALA A 201 -10.83 6.02 -8.69
N ASP A 202 -11.61 6.89 -9.35
CA ASP A 202 -11.52 7.14 -10.79
C ASP A 202 -10.19 7.79 -11.19
N ASP A 203 -9.78 7.59 -12.44
CA ASP A 203 -8.56 8.21 -12.98
C ASP A 203 -8.78 9.65 -13.44
N ILE A 204 -10.01 10.00 -13.84
CA ILE A 204 -10.41 11.35 -14.26
C ILE A 204 -11.65 11.74 -13.45
N ILE A 205 -11.55 12.83 -12.68
CA ILE A 205 -12.54 13.26 -11.71
C ILE A 205 -13.02 14.66 -12.05
N ARG A 206 -14.32 14.92 -11.87
CA ARG A 206 -14.94 16.23 -12.10
C ARG A 206 -15.93 16.56 -11.00
N GLY A 207 -15.86 17.78 -10.48
CA GLY A 207 -16.82 18.31 -9.50
C GLY A 207 -16.69 17.74 -8.09
N GLN A 208 -15.74 16.82 -7.85
CA GLN A 208 -15.48 16.31 -6.51
C GLN A 208 -14.65 17.33 -5.71
N ARG A 209 -14.94 17.43 -4.41
CA ARG A 209 -14.29 18.39 -3.51
C ARG A 209 -13.53 17.76 -2.35
N ILE A 210 -13.66 16.46 -2.16
CA ILE A 210 -12.97 15.70 -1.09
C ILE A 210 -12.06 14.67 -1.75
N PHE A 211 -10.76 14.78 -1.48
CA PHE A 211 -9.74 13.88 -2.01
C PHE A 211 -8.94 13.28 -0.87
N ASN A 212 -8.78 11.97 -0.85
CA ASN A 212 -7.80 11.26 -0.05
C ASN A 212 -6.67 10.78 -0.95
N ALA A 213 -5.43 11.12 -0.60
CA ALA A 213 -4.28 10.88 -1.46
C ALA A 213 -4.04 9.39 -1.76
N GLY A 214 -4.36 8.51 -0.81
CA GLY A 214 -3.81 7.16 -0.81
C GLY A 214 -2.30 7.18 -0.55
N THR A 215 -1.59 6.17 -0.97
CA THR A 215 -0.12 6.12 -0.87
C THR A 215 0.54 6.32 -2.23
N HIS A 216 1.71 6.93 -2.25
CA HIS A 216 2.50 7.17 -3.48
C HIS A 216 3.21 5.90 -4.00
N GLN A 217 3.42 4.91 -3.14
CA GLN A 217 3.98 3.60 -3.44
C GLN A 217 3.17 2.55 -2.71
N GLN A 218 2.71 1.53 -3.39
CA GLN A 218 1.99 0.42 -2.77
C GLN A 218 2.74 -0.09 -1.54
N THR A 219 2.01 -0.30 -0.44
CA THR A 219 2.61 -0.58 0.87
C THR A 219 2.72 -2.08 1.13
N ASP A 220 1.71 -2.81 0.75
CA ASP A 220 1.66 -4.27 0.84
C ASP A 220 0.61 -4.87 -0.12
N ILE A 221 0.37 -6.17 0.01
CA ILE A 221 -0.48 -6.94 -0.88
C ILE A 221 -1.99 -6.66 -0.71
N SER A 222 -2.39 -6.03 0.38
CA SER A 222 -3.79 -5.64 0.61
C SER A 222 -4.16 -4.34 -0.09
N ASP A 223 -3.17 -3.53 -0.46
CA ASP A 223 -3.38 -2.30 -1.22
C ASP A 223 -3.66 -2.64 -2.68
N ASN A 224 -4.83 -2.22 -3.18
CA ASN A 224 -5.22 -2.46 -4.57
C ASN A 224 -4.66 -1.43 -5.58
N SER A 225 -3.85 -0.48 -5.12
CA SER A 225 -3.25 0.59 -5.93
C SER A 225 -1.74 0.45 -5.99
N LYS A 226 -1.15 0.59 -7.18
CA LYS A 226 0.31 0.63 -7.37
C LYS A 226 0.98 1.84 -6.71
N GLY A 227 0.21 2.75 -6.15
CA GLY A 227 0.65 4.04 -5.64
C GLY A 227 0.43 5.15 -6.66
N SER A 228 -0.11 6.27 -6.20
CA SER A 228 -0.51 7.38 -7.08
C SER A 228 -0.54 8.72 -6.35
N VAL A 229 -0.67 9.78 -7.15
CA VAL A 229 -0.96 11.14 -6.69
C VAL A 229 -2.14 11.69 -7.48
N PHE A 230 -2.80 12.72 -6.94
CA PHE A 230 -3.74 13.52 -7.70
C PHE A 230 -3.09 14.81 -8.20
N VAL A 231 -3.33 15.13 -9.47
CA VAL A 231 -3.11 16.47 -10.02
C VAL A 231 -4.49 17.11 -10.18
N ILE A 232 -4.74 18.14 -9.38
CA ILE A 232 -6.05 18.78 -9.21
C ILE A 232 -5.99 20.19 -9.79
N ASP A 233 -6.87 20.49 -10.73
CA ASP A 233 -7.06 21.80 -11.32
C ASP A 233 -8.30 22.47 -10.71
N ILE A 234 -8.15 23.72 -10.25
CA ILE A 234 -9.23 24.57 -9.77
C ILE A 234 -9.26 25.84 -10.62
N ASP A 235 -10.38 26.09 -11.28
CA ASP A 235 -10.58 27.29 -12.07
C ASP A 235 -11.03 28.50 -11.23
N ASP A 236 -11.13 29.69 -11.86
CA ASP A 236 -11.55 30.94 -11.19
C ASP A 236 -13.02 30.89 -10.70
N ASN A 237 -13.83 29.98 -11.22
CA ASN A 237 -15.20 29.72 -10.76
C ASN A 237 -15.26 28.64 -9.68
N LYS A 238 -14.10 28.17 -9.18
CA LYS A 238 -13.96 27.12 -8.19
C LYS A 238 -14.47 25.74 -8.66
N ASN A 239 -14.48 25.50 -9.98
CA ASN A 239 -14.73 24.17 -10.52
C ASN A 239 -13.46 23.32 -10.37
N VAL A 240 -13.65 22.11 -9.86
CA VAL A 240 -12.56 21.16 -9.58
C VAL A 240 -12.56 20.08 -10.66
N THR A 241 -11.40 19.85 -11.25
CA THR A 241 -11.12 18.66 -12.07
C THR A 241 -9.80 18.03 -11.59
N ALA A 242 -9.70 16.72 -11.65
CA ALA A 242 -8.49 16.04 -11.20
C ALA A 242 -8.14 14.84 -12.06
N ARG A 243 -6.86 14.47 -12.05
CA ARG A 243 -6.33 13.24 -12.65
C ARG A 243 -5.50 12.49 -11.62
N LYS A 244 -5.68 11.18 -11.57
CA LYS A 244 -4.82 10.29 -10.79
C LYS A 244 -3.65 9.85 -11.66
N ILE A 245 -2.41 9.99 -11.16
CA ILE A 245 -1.18 9.63 -11.88
C ILE A 245 -0.40 8.62 -11.03
N CYS A 246 -0.04 7.49 -11.66
CA CYS A 246 0.75 6.44 -11.00
C CYS A 246 2.17 6.94 -10.71
N THR A 247 2.65 6.68 -9.49
CA THR A 247 3.99 7.03 -9.01
C THR A 247 4.79 5.82 -8.57
N GLY A 248 4.09 4.74 -8.18
CA GLY A 248 4.72 3.54 -7.62
C GLY A 248 5.61 2.81 -8.63
N THR A 249 6.74 2.33 -8.16
CA THR A 249 7.77 1.63 -8.93
C THR A 249 7.75 0.13 -8.73
N ILE A 250 7.17 -0.35 -7.61
CA ILE A 250 7.01 -1.77 -7.28
C ILE A 250 5.53 -2.12 -7.18
N ALA A 251 5.15 -3.29 -7.68
CA ALA A 251 3.82 -3.87 -7.55
C ALA A 251 3.82 -5.02 -6.54
N PHE A 252 2.79 -5.07 -5.69
CA PHE A 252 2.47 -6.20 -4.83
C PHE A 252 1.23 -6.88 -5.41
N ILE A 253 1.37 -8.13 -5.85
CA ILE A 253 0.33 -8.86 -6.56
C ILE A 253 0.00 -10.13 -5.78
N ARG A 254 -1.30 -10.40 -5.61
CA ARG A 254 -1.82 -11.67 -5.14
C ARG A 254 -2.47 -12.40 -6.31
N LYS A 255 -2.06 -13.65 -6.54
CA LYS A 255 -2.71 -14.57 -7.50
C LYS A 255 -3.02 -15.91 -6.81
N GLU A 256 -3.89 -16.68 -7.44
CA GLU A 256 -4.23 -18.04 -7.04
C GLU A 256 -3.91 -18.99 -8.18
N LEU A 257 -3.30 -20.13 -7.85
CA LEU A 257 -3.01 -21.23 -8.76
C LEU A 257 -3.69 -22.49 -8.24
N ILE A 258 -4.62 -23.02 -9.01
CA ILE A 258 -5.20 -24.35 -8.77
C ILE A 258 -4.52 -25.29 -9.75
N LEU A 259 -3.60 -26.12 -9.25
CA LEU A 259 -2.89 -27.08 -10.07
C LEU A 259 -3.76 -28.31 -10.31
N VAL A 260 -4.14 -28.51 -11.56
CA VAL A 260 -4.96 -29.67 -11.96
C VAL A 260 -4.08 -30.87 -12.25
N HIS A 261 -4.63 -32.08 -12.07
CA HIS A 261 -3.95 -33.33 -12.30
C HIS A 261 -3.23 -33.38 -13.66
N GLY A 262 -1.98 -33.83 -13.64
CA GLY A 262 -1.14 -33.97 -14.83
C GLY A 262 -0.54 -32.68 -15.39
N LYS A 263 -0.74 -31.55 -14.71
CA LYS A 263 -0.05 -30.29 -15.03
C LYS A 263 1.23 -30.16 -14.21
N SER A 264 2.30 -29.68 -14.86
CA SER A 264 3.56 -29.39 -14.16
C SER A 264 3.42 -28.15 -13.30
N LEU A 265 3.85 -28.25 -12.04
CA LEU A 265 3.95 -27.13 -11.10
C LEU A 265 4.94 -26.09 -11.64
N GLN A 266 6.11 -26.54 -12.12
CA GLN A 266 7.14 -25.63 -12.64
C GLN A 266 6.62 -24.85 -13.84
N GLU A 267 6.01 -25.50 -14.85
CA GLU A 267 5.48 -24.84 -16.04
C GLU A 267 4.38 -23.83 -15.67
N ALA A 268 3.47 -24.18 -14.77
CA ALA A 268 2.41 -23.29 -14.32
C ALA A 268 2.95 -22.03 -13.60
N LEU A 269 4.01 -22.17 -12.81
CA LEU A 269 4.67 -21.04 -12.15
C LEU A 269 5.40 -20.16 -13.16
N GLU A 270 6.11 -20.73 -14.13
CA GLU A 270 6.77 -20.00 -15.19
C GLU A 270 5.75 -19.21 -16.06
N GLU A 271 4.60 -19.81 -16.38
CA GLU A 271 3.49 -19.13 -17.08
C GLU A 271 2.99 -17.91 -16.29
N ILE A 272 2.81 -18.06 -14.95
CA ILE A 272 2.37 -16.95 -14.10
C ILE A 272 3.40 -15.82 -14.10
N VAL A 273 4.68 -16.13 -13.92
CA VAL A 273 5.76 -15.11 -13.91
C VAL A 273 5.85 -14.39 -15.25
N ASN A 274 5.78 -15.14 -16.35
CA ASN A 274 5.80 -14.59 -17.71
C ASN A 274 4.56 -13.73 -18.05
N SER A 275 3.47 -13.90 -17.30
CA SER A 275 2.25 -13.08 -17.42
C SER A 275 2.32 -11.74 -16.68
N LEU A 276 3.37 -11.49 -15.90
CA LEU A 276 3.56 -10.24 -15.17
C LEU A 276 4.16 -9.17 -16.09
N ASP A 277 3.70 -7.94 -15.97
CA ASP A 277 4.20 -6.81 -16.78
C ASP A 277 5.69 -6.54 -16.51
N ASP A 278 6.09 -6.58 -15.24
CA ASP A 278 7.47 -6.36 -14.80
C ASP A 278 7.81 -7.26 -13.59
N PRO A 279 8.24 -8.51 -13.83
CA PRO A 279 8.56 -9.44 -12.75
C PRO A 279 9.65 -8.92 -11.80
N LYS A 280 10.66 -8.20 -12.33
CA LYS A 280 11.78 -7.70 -11.51
C LYS A 280 11.39 -6.61 -10.51
N HIS A 281 10.25 -5.96 -10.71
CA HIS A 281 9.65 -4.98 -9.80
C HIS A 281 8.33 -5.48 -9.21
N THR A 282 8.09 -6.80 -9.21
CA THR A 282 6.88 -7.41 -8.66
C THR A 282 7.18 -8.29 -7.46
N THR A 283 6.45 -8.07 -6.39
CA THR A 283 6.29 -8.99 -5.26
C THR A 283 5.04 -9.81 -5.51
N LEU A 284 5.19 -11.12 -5.64
CA LEU A 284 4.09 -12.04 -5.90
C LEU A 284 3.82 -12.94 -4.69
N ARG A 285 2.63 -12.78 -4.08
CA ARG A 285 2.05 -13.81 -3.22
C ARG A 285 1.20 -14.73 -4.07
N LEU A 286 1.54 -16.00 -4.09
CA LEU A 286 0.81 -17.01 -4.84
C LEU A 286 0.22 -18.05 -3.91
N ILE A 287 -1.12 -18.13 -3.89
CA ILE A 287 -1.84 -19.19 -3.18
C ILE A 287 -1.90 -20.40 -4.12
N ILE A 288 -1.27 -21.49 -3.72
CA ILE A 288 -1.14 -22.69 -4.55
C ILE A 288 -1.94 -23.80 -3.90
N SER A 289 -2.83 -24.42 -4.68
CA SER A 289 -3.67 -25.54 -4.25
C SER A 289 -3.77 -26.59 -5.35
N GLY A 290 -4.35 -27.75 -5.03
CA GLY A 290 -4.53 -28.82 -5.99
C GLY A 290 -3.44 -29.89 -5.91
N PHE A 291 -3.04 -30.48 -7.04
CA PHE A 291 -2.22 -31.69 -7.06
C PHE A 291 -1.00 -31.51 -7.94
N ALA A 292 0.20 -31.71 -7.37
CA ALA A 292 1.47 -31.77 -8.08
C ALA A 292 1.93 -33.22 -8.21
N SER A 293 2.71 -33.55 -9.25
CA SER A 293 3.40 -34.83 -9.28
C SER A 293 4.21 -35.04 -7.99
N ALA A 294 4.35 -36.27 -7.53
CA ALA A 294 5.08 -36.55 -6.29
C ALA A 294 6.51 -36.03 -6.33
N GLU A 295 7.18 -36.12 -7.48
CA GLU A 295 8.53 -35.62 -7.69
C GLU A 295 8.58 -34.09 -7.55
N GLU A 296 7.66 -33.33 -8.17
CA GLU A 296 7.61 -31.89 -8.07
C GLU A 296 7.21 -31.44 -6.66
N TYR A 297 6.27 -32.13 -6.01
CA TYR A 297 5.86 -31.85 -4.64
C TYR A 297 7.04 -31.98 -3.66
N GLU A 298 7.84 -33.06 -3.76
CA GLU A 298 9.04 -33.26 -2.95
C GLU A 298 10.12 -32.21 -3.23
N ASN A 299 10.27 -31.79 -4.49
CA ASN A 299 11.27 -30.83 -4.92
C ASN A 299 10.73 -29.39 -5.03
N ARG A 300 9.52 -29.09 -4.56
CA ARG A 300 8.87 -27.79 -4.76
C ARG A 300 9.69 -26.60 -4.27
N GLU A 301 10.40 -26.73 -3.17
CA GLU A 301 11.28 -25.68 -2.68
C GLU A 301 12.36 -25.30 -3.69
N LYS A 302 12.94 -26.28 -4.41
CA LYS A 302 13.93 -26.02 -5.46
C LYS A 302 13.30 -25.33 -6.69
N ILE A 303 12.02 -25.64 -6.97
CA ILE A 303 11.24 -24.98 -8.02
C ILE A 303 11.00 -23.54 -7.60
N TYR A 304 10.56 -23.30 -6.35
CA TYR A 304 10.35 -21.95 -5.81
C TYR A 304 11.64 -21.11 -5.80
N ASP A 305 12.77 -21.69 -5.42
CA ASP A 305 14.09 -21.05 -5.47
C ASP A 305 14.50 -20.64 -6.89
N ARG A 306 14.09 -21.43 -7.91
CA ARG A 306 14.33 -21.09 -9.31
C ARG A 306 13.46 -19.90 -9.73
N ILE A 307 12.17 -19.95 -9.46
CA ILE A 307 11.20 -18.90 -9.76
C ILE A 307 11.59 -17.58 -9.07
N SER A 308 12.07 -17.65 -7.83
CA SER A 308 12.51 -16.47 -7.06
C SER A 308 13.64 -15.68 -7.72
N LYS A 309 14.38 -16.28 -8.65
CA LYS A 309 15.45 -15.58 -9.40
C LYS A 309 14.91 -14.66 -10.48
N ASP A 310 13.68 -14.89 -10.94
CA ASP A 310 13.07 -14.17 -12.06
C ASP A 310 12.10 -13.08 -11.63
N ILE A 311 11.81 -12.99 -10.33
CA ILE A 311 10.90 -12.03 -9.72
C ILE A 311 11.60 -11.27 -8.58
N LEU A 312 11.10 -10.08 -8.21
CA LEU A 312 11.65 -9.32 -7.09
C LEU A 312 11.55 -10.08 -5.76
N PHE A 313 10.35 -10.57 -5.45
CA PHE A 313 10.11 -11.40 -4.27
C PHE A 313 8.94 -12.35 -4.54
N PHE A 314 9.15 -13.63 -4.25
CA PHE A 314 8.16 -14.70 -4.39
C PHE A 314 7.75 -15.21 -3.00
N ASP A 315 6.46 -15.17 -2.69
CA ASP A 315 5.85 -15.59 -1.42
C ASP A 315 4.81 -16.69 -1.69
N PRO A 316 5.25 -17.96 -1.92
CA PRO A 316 4.34 -19.07 -2.13
C PRO A 316 3.59 -19.43 -0.85
N LYS A 317 2.29 -19.72 -0.97
CA LYS A 317 1.41 -20.25 0.07
C LYS A 317 0.78 -21.54 -0.47
N ASP A 318 1.41 -22.65 -0.18
CA ASP A 318 1.11 -23.97 -0.74
C ASP A 318 0.49 -24.95 0.28
N PHE A 319 -0.19 -24.41 1.31
CA PHE A 319 -0.79 -25.22 2.39
C PHE A 319 -1.82 -26.25 1.89
N ASP A 320 -2.46 -25.97 0.75
CA ASP A 320 -3.48 -26.82 0.13
C ASP A 320 -2.96 -27.54 -1.12
N LEU A 321 -1.64 -27.51 -1.38
CA LEU A 321 -1.01 -28.30 -2.44
C LEU A 321 -0.73 -29.72 -1.92
N GLN A 322 -1.13 -30.72 -2.67
CA GLN A 322 -0.98 -32.14 -2.32
C GLN A 322 -0.21 -32.91 -3.38
N PRO A 323 0.49 -34.00 -3.02
CA PRO A 323 1.11 -34.86 -4.02
C PRO A 323 0.06 -35.71 -4.74
N GLU A 324 0.30 -35.95 -6.02
CA GLU A 324 -0.41 -36.98 -6.78
C GLU A 324 0.17 -38.38 -6.45
N PHE A 325 -0.69 -39.33 -6.18
CA PHE A 325 -0.28 -40.72 -6.04
C PHE A 325 -0.51 -41.48 -7.34
N THR A 326 0.50 -42.26 -7.76
CA THR A 326 0.41 -43.16 -8.89
C THR A 326 0.18 -44.61 -8.43
N ALA A 327 -0.22 -45.50 -9.36
CA ALA A 327 -0.39 -46.90 -9.05
C ALA A 327 0.91 -47.55 -8.52
N GLU A 328 2.05 -47.15 -9.10
CA GLU A 328 3.38 -47.61 -8.69
C GLU A 328 3.73 -47.17 -7.26
N MET A 329 3.36 -45.95 -6.87
CA MET A 329 3.55 -45.50 -5.49
C MET A 329 2.69 -46.26 -4.51
N ILE A 330 1.44 -46.55 -4.88
CA ILE A 330 0.55 -47.38 -4.05
C ILE A 330 1.15 -48.80 -3.88
N ASP A 331 1.70 -49.39 -4.95
CA ASP A 331 2.34 -50.70 -4.90
C ASP A 331 3.63 -50.73 -4.07
N ALA A 332 4.33 -49.57 -3.99
CA ALA A 332 5.52 -49.42 -3.14
C ALA A 332 5.17 -49.29 -1.64
N GLU A 333 4.01 -48.72 -1.30
CA GLU A 333 3.60 -48.51 0.09
C GLU A 333 2.72 -49.62 0.65
N THR A 334 2.00 -50.37 -0.22
CA THR A 334 1.10 -51.45 0.17
C THR A 334 1.36 -52.69 -0.67
N ALA A 335 1.35 -53.87 -0.05
CA ALA A 335 1.63 -55.08 -0.79
C ALA A 335 0.55 -55.34 -1.87
N GLU A 336 0.98 -55.67 -3.08
CA GLU A 336 0.09 -56.00 -4.19
C GLU A 336 -0.87 -57.14 -3.83
N GLY A 337 -2.14 -57.00 -4.17
CA GLY A 337 -3.18 -58.01 -3.87
C GLY A 337 -3.81 -57.90 -2.48
N THR A 338 -3.38 -56.96 -1.64
CA THR A 338 -4.05 -56.67 -0.36
C THR A 338 -5.32 -55.86 -0.55
N PRO A 339 -6.31 -55.95 0.38
CA PRO A 339 -7.50 -55.11 0.33
C PRO A 339 -7.20 -53.59 0.32
N GLU A 340 -6.17 -53.16 1.06
CA GLU A 340 -5.73 -51.79 1.13
C GLU A 340 -5.21 -51.31 -0.24
N ASN A 341 -4.37 -52.10 -0.92
CA ASN A 341 -3.85 -51.77 -2.25
C ASN A 341 -4.99 -51.66 -3.27
N ALA A 342 -5.94 -52.62 -3.26
CA ALA A 342 -7.08 -52.59 -4.17
C ALA A 342 -7.99 -51.39 -3.92
N LEU A 343 -8.21 -51.01 -2.66
CA LEU A 343 -9.00 -49.84 -2.27
C LEU A 343 -8.35 -48.54 -2.80
N LEU A 344 -7.06 -48.34 -2.51
CA LEU A 344 -6.32 -47.17 -2.92
C LEU A 344 -6.29 -47.02 -4.45
N LYS A 345 -6.00 -48.12 -5.17
CA LYS A 345 -6.06 -48.11 -6.65
C LYS A 345 -7.45 -47.80 -7.20
N GLY A 346 -8.51 -48.18 -6.47
CA GLY A 346 -9.89 -47.80 -6.81
C GLY A 346 -10.14 -46.28 -6.79
N TYR A 347 -9.36 -45.51 -6.01
CA TYR A 347 -9.47 -44.07 -5.90
C TYR A 347 -8.51 -43.28 -6.81
N LEU A 348 -7.70 -43.91 -7.66
CA LEU A 348 -6.76 -43.20 -8.58
C LEU A 348 -7.43 -42.10 -9.45
N LYS A 349 -8.73 -42.23 -9.73
CA LYS A 349 -9.50 -41.23 -10.47
C LYS A 349 -10.10 -40.14 -9.59
N ASN A 350 -9.91 -40.22 -8.27
CA ASN A 350 -10.38 -39.23 -7.31
C ASN A 350 -9.24 -38.91 -6.33
N PRO A 351 -8.36 -37.99 -6.69
CA PRO A 351 -7.15 -37.65 -5.92
C PRO A 351 -7.43 -37.22 -4.47
N GLU A 352 -8.53 -36.53 -4.21
CA GLU A 352 -8.90 -36.11 -2.85
C GLU A 352 -9.21 -37.34 -1.95
N LEU A 353 -10.01 -38.26 -2.45
CA LEU A 353 -10.32 -39.49 -1.72
C LEU A 353 -9.09 -40.40 -1.60
N LEU A 354 -8.25 -40.43 -2.61
CA LEU A 354 -7.01 -41.21 -2.59
C LEU A 354 -6.05 -40.67 -1.50
N ASN A 355 -5.84 -39.38 -1.41
CA ASN A 355 -4.99 -38.78 -0.38
C ASN A 355 -5.52 -39.06 1.02
N LEU A 356 -6.83 -38.86 1.24
CA LEU A 356 -7.45 -39.18 2.51
C LEU A 356 -7.29 -40.67 2.87
N ALA A 357 -7.48 -41.57 1.90
CA ALA A 357 -7.32 -43.01 2.09
C ALA A 357 -5.85 -43.42 2.37
N MET A 358 -4.88 -42.77 1.70
CA MET A 358 -3.45 -42.95 1.95
C MET A 358 -3.08 -42.55 3.37
N ASP A 359 -3.56 -41.39 3.85
CA ASP A 359 -3.30 -40.92 5.21
C ASP A 359 -3.89 -41.87 6.26
N LEU A 360 -5.09 -42.40 6.02
CA LEU A 360 -5.69 -43.43 6.88
C LEU A 360 -4.87 -44.70 6.92
N VAL A 361 -4.43 -45.20 5.79
CA VAL A 361 -3.59 -46.41 5.71
C VAL A 361 -2.26 -46.22 6.43
N ARG A 362 -1.61 -45.07 6.23
CA ARG A 362 -0.36 -44.72 6.91
C ARG A 362 -0.52 -44.56 8.43
N SER A 363 -1.62 -43.96 8.91
CA SER A 363 -1.91 -43.86 10.34
C SER A 363 -2.18 -45.21 10.99
N CYS A 364 -2.93 -46.09 10.34
CA CYS A 364 -3.17 -47.46 10.80
C CYS A 364 -1.87 -48.28 10.85
N SER A 365 -0.98 -48.12 9.88
CA SER A 365 0.31 -48.80 9.81
C SER A 365 1.30 -48.37 10.90
N LYS A 366 1.21 -47.11 11.36
CA LYS A 366 2.04 -46.59 12.46
C LYS A 366 1.51 -46.88 13.86
N GLY A 367 0.35 -47.53 13.98
CA GLY A 367 -0.25 -47.89 15.26
C GLY A 367 -0.79 -46.70 16.07
N GLU A 368 -0.97 -45.55 15.46
CA GLU A 368 -1.65 -44.38 16.06
C GLU A 368 -3.17 -44.68 16.07
N LYS A 369 -3.70 -44.82 17.30
CA LYS A 369 -5.13 -45.00 17.54
C LYS A 369 -5.84 -43.66 17.71
#